data_fde2bfa8b6aa1d9493f74dcea4eef6c8
#
_entry.id   fde2bfa8b6aa1d9493f74dcea4eef6c8
#
_cell.length_a   1.000
_cell.length_b   1.000
_cell.length_c   1.000
_cell.angle_alpha   90.00
_cell.angle_beta   90.00
_cell.angle_gamma   90.00
#
_symmetry.space_group_name_H-M   'P 1'
#
loop_
_entity.id
_entity.type
_entity.pdbx_description
1 polymer ?
#
loop_
_entity_poly.entity_id
_entity_poly.type
_entity_poly.pdbx_seq_one_letter_code
_entity_poly.pdbx_strand_id
1 'polypeptide(L)' 'MNKVFLVDNKHVCEVPLAMREELTNKGVIPKEIDPENTELVVSGAGSWYVVWYDGQTKYTYMPWTGIVVKG' A
#
# COMPACT_ATOMS: atom_id res chain seq x y z
N MET A 1 8.72 1.00 14.09
CA MET A 1 9.90 1.26 13.26
C MET A 1 9.63 0.85 11.82
N ASN A 2 9.93 1.75 10.91
CA ASN A 2 9.67 1.48 9.49
C ASN A 2 10.67 0.49 8.94
N LYS A 3 10.16 -0.49 8.19
CA LYS A 3 10.99 -1.40 7.41
C LYS A 3 11.09 -0.84 6.01
N VAL A 4 12.30 -0.67 5.52
CA VAL A 4 12.53 -0.15 4.18
C VAL A 4 13.38 -1.17 3.42
N PHE A 5 12.88 -1.60 2.27
CA PHE A 5 13.58 -2.54 1.40
C PHE A 5 13.70 -1.95 0.00
N LEU A 6 14.78 -2.27 -0.67
CA LEU A 6 14.98 -1.92 -2.07
C LEU A 6 14.78 -3.17 -2.92
N VAL A 7 13.74 -3.15 -3.76
CA VAL A 7 13.42 -4.27 -4.66
C VAL A 7 13.18 -3.70 -6.04
N ASP A 8 13.99 -4.10 -7.03
CA ASP A 8 13.87 -3.66 -8.42
C ASP A 8 13.75 -2.13 -8.56
N ASN A 9 14.64 -1.39 -7.88
CA ASN A 9 14.63 0.07 -7.81
C ASN A 9 13.37 0.64 -7.16
N LYS A 10 12.74 -0.15 -6.30
CA LYS A 10 11.58 0.27 -5.52
C LYS A 10 11.89 0.19 -4.05
N HIS A 11 11.37 1.14 -3.29
CA HIS A 11 11.45 1.12 -1.83
C HIS A 11 10.12 0.62 -1.29
N VAL A 12 10.18 -0.42 -0.47
CA VAL A 12 8.99 -0.98 0.20
C VAL A 12 9.10 -0.65 1.67
N CYS A 13 8.08 -0.03 2.23
CA CYS A 13 8.05 0.34 3.63
C CYS A 13 6.63 0.19 4.19
N GLU A 14 6.49 0.43 5.49
CA GLU A 14 5.18 0.47 6.13
C GLU A 14 4.40 1.68 5.63
N VAL A 15 3.07 1.51 5.49
CA VAL A 15 2.20 2.64 5.17
C VAL A 15 2.16 3.56 6.39
N PRO A 16 2.50 4.85 6.25
CA PRO A 16 2.39 5.79 7.35
C PRO A 16 0.98 5.81 7.92
N LEU A 17 0.85 5.93 9.23
CA LEU A 17 -0.45 5.90 9.91
C LEU A 17 -1.44 6.88 9.32
N ALA A 18 -1.02 8.13 9.09
CA ALA A 18 -1.90 9.16 8.54
C ALA A 18 -2.43 8.78 7.16
N MET A 19 -1.56 8.22 6.30
CA MET A 19 -1.95 7.77 4.97
C MET A 19 -2.92 6.59 5.06
N ARG A 20 -2.64 5.64 5.95
CA ARG A 20 -3.50 4.48 6.14
C ARG A 20 -4.88 4.90 6.62
N GLU A 21 -4.96 5.82 7.56
CA GLU A 21 -6.24 6.33 8.05
C GLU A 21 -7.02 7.02 6.93
N GLU A 22 -6.35 7.84 6.13
CA GLU A 22 -6.98 8.53 5.02
C GLU A 22 -7.54 7.52 4.00
N LEU A 23 -6.75 6.54 3.60
CA LEU A 23 -7.19 5.54 2.64
C LEU A 23 -8.29 4.65 3.19
N THR A 24 -8.25 4.34 4.47
CA THR A 24 -9.32 3.58 5.13
C THR A 24 -10.61 4.39 5.17
N ASN A 25 -10.52 5.68 5.50
CA ASN A 25 -11.69 6.55 5.55
C ASN A 25 -12.31 6.78 4.17
N LYS A 26 -11.51 6.75 3.13
CA LYS A 26 -11.99 6.85 1.74
C LYS A 26 -12.56 5.53 1.22
N GLY A 27 -12.47 4.47 2.00
CA GLY A 27 -12.95 3.16 1.58
C GLY A 27 -12.01 2.41 0.63
N VAL A 28 -10.77 2.87 0.48
CA VAL A 28 -9.79 2.21 -0.38
C VAL A 28 -9.27 0.95 0.29
N ILE A 29 -8.79 1.08 1.53
CA ILE A 29 -8.32 -0.05 2.32
C ILE A 29 -9.45 -0.46 3.28
N PRO A 30 -9.91 -1.71 3.25
CA PRO A 30 -10.92 -2.18 4.20
C PRO A 30 -10.42 -2.04 5.65
N LYS A 31 -11.32 -1.69 6.55
CA LYS A 31 -10.98 -1.46 7.96
C LYS A 31 -10.43 -2.69 8.66
N GLU A 32 -10.85 -3.86 8.23
CA GLU A 32 -10.45 -5.14 8.83
C GLU A 32 -9.06 -5.59 8.44
N ILE A 33 -8.42 -4.92 7.47
CA ILE A 33 -7.06 -5.29 7.04
C ILE A 33 -6.07 -4.88 8.12
N ASP A 34 -5.27 -5.85 8.55
CA ASP A 34 -4.22 -5.63 9.53
C ASP A 34 -3.15 -4.70 8.95
N PRO A 35 -2.71 -3.68 9.72
CA PRO A 35 -1.63 -2.80 9.25
C PRO A 35 -0.36 -3.53 8.82
N GLU A 36 -0.07 -4.66 9.42
CA GLU A 36 1.09 -5.48 9.05
C GLU A 36 0.95 -6.09 7.66
N ASN A 37 -0.27 -6.15 7.13
CA ASN A 37 -0.53 -6.69 5.80
C ASN A 37 -0.64 -5.60 4.75
N THR A 38 -0.21 -4.38 5.06
CA THR A 38 -0.20 -3.26 4.12
C THR A 38 1.23 -2.80 3.88
N GLU A 39 1.52 -2.41 2.63
CA GLU A 39 2.85 -1.96 2.25
C GLU A 39 2.75 -0.75 1.33
N LEU A 40 3.65 0.21 1.52
CA LEU A 40 3.82 1.34 0.61
C LEU A 40 5.01 1.05 -0.28
N VAL A 41 4.81 1.07 -1.58
CA VAL A 41 5.87 0.83 -2.56
C VAL A 41 6.13 2.14 -3.30
N VAL A 42 7.37 2.63 -3.22
CA VAL A 42 7.79 3.86 -3.89
C VAL A 42 8.79 3.48 -4.98
N SER A 43 8.49 3.86 -6.22
CA SER A 43 9.38 3.59 -7.34
C SER A 43 10.51 4.62 -7.39
N GLY A 44 11.60 4.29 -8.12
CA GLY A 44 12.70 5.20 -8.32
C GLY A 44 12.31 6.49 -9.05
N ALA A 45 11.18 6.47 -9.77
CA ALA A 45 10.65 7.65 -10.47
C ALA A 45 9.79 8.55 -9.58
N GLY A 46 9.64 8.21 -8.30
CA GLY A 46 8.86 9.00 -7.37
C GLY A 46 7.37 8.64 -7.31
N SER A 47 6.91 7.73 -8.17
CA SER A 47 5.55 7.20 -8.09
C SER A 47 5.42 6.24 -6.91
N TRP A 48 4.23 6.16 -6.34
CA TRP A 48 3.99 5.22 -5.26
C TRP A 48 2.64 4.52 -5.42
N TYR A 49 2.53 3.34 -4.82
CA TYR A 49 1.28 2.63 -4.73
C TYR A 49 1.22 1.86 -3.41
N VAL A 50 0.03 1.48 -3.01
CA VAL A 50 -0.20 0.75 -1.76
C VAL A 50 -0.66 -0.66 -2.08
N VAL A 51 -0.08 -1.63 -1.38
CA VAL A 51 -0.42 -3.04 -1.52
C VAL A 51 -0.92 -3.55 -0.19
N TRP A 52 -1.98 -4.33 -0.20
CA TRP A 52 -2.41 -5.05 1.00
C TRP A 52 -2.86 -6.45 0.63
N TYR A 53 -2.91 -7.29 1.66
CA TYR A 53 -3.27 -8.68 1.50
C TYR A 53 -4.50 -8.97 2.37
N ASP A 54 -5.47 -9.65 1.80
CA ASP A 54 -6.63 -10.19 2.51
C ASP A 54 -6.55 -11.71 2.34
N GLY A 55 -6.03 -12.38 3.37
CA GLY A 55 -5.68 -13.78 3.24
C GLY A 55 -4.57 -13.97 2.21
N GLN A 56 -4.86 -14.68 1.13
CA GLN A 56 -3.89 -14.90 0.04
C GLN A 56 -4.14 -13.97 -1.15
N THR A 57 -5.14 -13.11 -1.06
CA THR A 57 -5.47 -12.20 -2.15
C THR A 57 -4.69 -10.91 -2.00
N LYS A 58 -4.02 -10.52 -3.08
CA LYS A 58 -3.25 -9.27 -3.14
C LYS A 58 -4.09 -8.19 -3.79
N TYR A 59 -4.09 -7.00 -3.19
CA TYR A 59 -4.74 -5.82 -3.76
C TYR A 59 -3.70 -4.72 -3.93
N THR A 60 -3.80 -3.98 -5.02
CA THR A 60 -2.91 -2.86 -5.30
C THR A 60 -3.73 -1.61 -5.61
N TYR A 61 -3.50 -0.53 -4.87
CA TYR A 61 -4.11 0.76 -5.13
C TYR A 61 -3.12 1.67 -5.83
N MET A 62 -3.48 2.12 -7.03
CA MET A 62 -2.67 3.03 -7.83
C MET A 62 -3.29 4.43 -7.75
N PRO A 63 -2.72 5.35 -6.97
CA PRO A 63 -3.34 6.67 -6.73
C PRO A 63 -3.50 7.49 -7.99
N TRP A 64 -2.62 7.32 -8.96
CA TRP A 64 -2.69 8.09 -10.21
C TRP A 64 -3.87 7.69 -11.10
N THR A 65 -4.46 6.52 -10.87
CA THR A 65 -5.68 6.09 -11.58
C THR A 65 -6.90 6.07 -10.66
N GLY A 66 -6.69 6.00 -9.36
CA GLY A 66 -7.75 5.80 -8.37
C GLY A 66 -8.34 4.41 -8.39
N ILE A 67 -7.68 3.44 -9.03
CA ILE A 67 -8.18 2.08 -9.22
C ILE A 67 -7.50 1.12 -8.25
N VAL A 68 -8.27 0.17 -7.71
CA VAL A 68 -7.76 -0.96 -6.95
C VAL A 68 -7.76 -2.18 -7.85
N VAL A 69 -6.61 -2.80 -8.00
CA VAL A 69 -6.44 -4.01 -8.80
C VAL A 69 -6.32 -5.21 -7.87
N LYS A 70 -7.11 -6.24 -8.14
CA LYS A 70 -7.06 -7.51 -7.43
C LYS A 70 -6.20 -8.50 -8.20
N GLY A 71 -5.28 -9.13 -7.50
CA GLY A 71 -4.46 -10.16 -8.15
C GLY A 71 -2.99 -10.08 -7.96
#